data_f421f61612b4a0b88afeb47840ef25c6
#
_entry.id   f421f61612b4a0b88afeb47840ef25c6
#
_cell.length_a   1.000
_cell.length_b   1.000
_cell.length_c   1.000
_cell.angle_alpha   90.00
_cell.angle_beta   90.00
_cell.angle_gamma   90.00
#
_symmetry.space_group_name_H-M   'P 1'
#
loop_
_entity.id
_entity.type
_entity.pdbx_description
1 polymer ?
#
loop_
_entity_poly.entity_id
_entity_poly.type
_entity_poly.pdbx_seq_one_letter_code
_entity_poly.pdbx_strand_id
1 'polypeptide(L)'
;STWAPRHEMGAGRTPIRRLAYFGEQAAEQLDGTEHMIIIGATPPVTFFAYPDKPNWLTPDGAEIYEICDKSGDIDAALEALCDAGGASGHEPAQWELARPGLPSGDLTPLAIGQAVANLMPEDSIMVNESGTAGAGYQMGMRGAPAHSFLALTGGSIGYGIPASVGAAVACPDRKVLSMQADGAGMYTLQGLWTQVREALDITTVIFANRKYAILQYEFDRVGAHNPGPKAMSMLDLGNPDLDWVSL
;
A
#
# COMPACT_ATOMS: atom_id res chain seq x y z
N SER A 1 -2.53 4.15 -10.62
CA SER A 1 -3.28 4.60 -9.43
C SER A 1 -2.42 4.54 -8.18
N THR A 2 -2.59 5.50 -7.28
CA THR A 2 -1.95 5.48 -5.95
C THR A 2 -2.66 4.49 -5.01
N TRP A 3 -3.96 4.32 -5.15
CA TRP A 3 -4.86 3.60 -4.24
C TRP A 3 -5.58 2.44 -4.93
N ALA A 4 -4.85 1.51 -5.51
CA ALA A 4 -5.46 0.29 -6.01
C ALA A 4 -5.78 -0.66 -4.85
N PRO A 5 -7.04 -1.14 -4.73
CA PRO A 5 -7.49 -1.90 -3.56
C PRO A 5 -6.86 -3.30 -3.49
N ARG A 6 -6.56 -3.89 -4.64
CA ARG A 6 -6.01 -5.23 -4.75
C ARG A 6 -4.96 -5.31 -5.86
N HIS A 7 -3.91 -6.04 -5.58
CA HIS A 7 -2.88 -6.45 -6.54
C HIS A 7 -2.53 -7.91 -6.34
N GLU A 8 -2.07 -8.57 -7.39
CA GLU A 8 -1.34 -9.82 -7.26
C GLU A 8 0.15 -9.48 -7.33
N MET A 9 0.90 -9.86 -6.30
CA MET A 9 2.32 -9.49 -6.12
C MET A 9 3.20 -10.73 -5.92
N GLY A 10 4.51 -10.52 -5.94
CA GLY A 10 5.50 -11.56 -5.71
C GLY A 10 5.92 -12.31 -6.98
N ALA A 11 6.57 -13.45 -6.81
CA ALA A 11 7.14 -14.23 -7.88
C ALA A 11 6.12 -14.61 -8.96
N GLY A 12 6.50 -14.51 -10.23
CA GLY A 12 5.63 -14.78 -11.37
C GLY A 12 4.56 -13.72 -11.62
N ARG A 13 4.61 -12.57 -10.93
CA ARG A 13 3.67 -11.45 -11.11
C ARG A 13 4.38 -10.24 -11.71
N THR A 14 3.66 -9.50 -12.54
CA THR A 14 4.20 -8.30 -13.18
C THR A 14 4.34 -7.18 -12.15
N PRO A 15 5.50 -6.50 -12.07
CA PRO A 15 5.69 -5.37 -11.18
C PRO A 15 4.83 -4.18 -11.64
N ILE A 16 3.82 -3.84 -10.86
CA ILE A 16 2.95 -2.68 -11.13
C ILE A 16 3.50 -1.47 -10.39
N ARG A 17 3.81 -0.41 -11.14
CA ARG A 17 4.22 0.87 -10.57
C ARG A 17 3.00 1.62 -10.03
N ARG A 18 3.13 2.15 -8.82
CA ARG A 18 2.13 3.02 -8.19
C ARG A 18 2.60 4.47 -8.31
N LEU A 19 1.67 5.40 -8.49
CA LEU A 19 1.98 6.82 -8.35
C LEU A 19 2.36 7.11 -6.89
N ALA A 20 3.34 7.98 -6.72
CA ALA A 20 3.75 8.43 -5.39
C ALA A 20 2.59 9.13 -4.66
N TYR A 21 2.65 9.07 -3.33
CA TYR A 21 1.68 9.74 -2.47
C TYR A 21 1.82 11.27 -2.55
N PHE A 22 3.04 11.77 -2.56
CA PHE A 22 3.32 13.19 -2.65
C PHE A 22 3.24 13.68 -4.10
N GLY A 23 2.50 14.78 -4.32
CA GLY A 23 2.20 15.30 -5.65
C GLY A 23 3.44 15.63 -6.47
N GLU A 24 4.47 16.24 -5.87
CA GLU A 24 5.73 16.57 -6.54
C GLU A 24 6.48 15.32 -7.03
N GLN A 25 6.48 14.24 -6.25
CA GLN A 25 7.09 12.98 -6.66
C GLN A 25 6.27 12.29 -7.76
N ALA A 26 4.94 12.38 -7.67
CA ALA A 26 4.07 11.86 -8.71
C ALA A 26 4.20 12.66 -10.02
N ALA A 27 4.35 13.98 -9.95
CA ALA A 27 4.63 14.83 -11.11
C ALA A 27 5.98 14.47 -11.76
N GLU A 28 7.03 14.24 -10.96
CA GLU A 28 8.33 13.78 -11.45
C GLU A 28 8.23 12.39 -12.13
N GLN A 29 7.42 11.49 -11.59
CA GLN A 29 7.19 10.17 -12.22
C GLN A 29 6.51 10.25 -13.58
N LEU A 30 5.72 11.30 -13.82
CA LEU A 30 4.97 11.53 -15.06
C LEU A 30 5.64 12.51 -15.99
N ASP A 31 6.75 13.12 -15.58
CA ASP A 31 7.49 14.08 -16.40
C ASP A 31 7.90 13.46 -17.74
N GLY A 32 7.76 14.26 -18.80
CA GLY A 32 8.05 13.81 -20.16
C GLY A 32 7.00 12.88 -20.78
N THR A 33 5.86 12.62 -20.11
CA THR A 33 4.76 11.86 -20.70
C THR A 33 4.06 12.71 -21.77
N GLU A 34 4.08 12.26 -23.02
CA GLU A 34 3.40 12.91 -24.15
C GLU A 34 1.98 12.36 -24.37
N HIS A 35 1.76 11.08 -24.08
CA HIS A 35 0.48 10.37 -24.26
C HIS A 35 0.12 9.60 -23.00
N MET A 36 -1.10 9.80 -22.51
CA MET A 36 -1.63 9.13 -21.31
C MET A 36 -2.89 8.33 -21.67
N ILE A 37 -2.81 7.02 -21.52
CA ILE A 37 -3.94 6.12 -21.73
C ILE A 37 -4.63 5.89 -20.40
N ILE A 38 -5.93 6.16 -20.33
CA ILE A 38 -6.78 5.98 -19.15
C ILE A 38 -7.74 4.82 -19.39
N ILE A 39 -7.73 3.85 -18.48
CA ILE A 39 -8.60 2.68 -18.52
C ILE A 39 -9.22 2.47 -17.13
N GLY A 40 -10.54 2.58 -17.00
CA GLY A 40 -11.27 2.44 -15.75
C GLY A 40 -10.83 3.40 -14.63
N ALA A 41 -10.21 4.53 -14.99
CA ALA A 41 -9.64 5.49 -14.05
C ALA A 41 -9.99 6.93 -14.46
N THR A 42 -9.55 7.90 -13.67
CA THR A 42 -9.57 9.31 -14.01
C THR A 42 -8.15 9.83 -14.16
N PRO A 43 -7.92 10.94 -14.89
CA PRO A 43 -6.61 11.57 -14.91
C PRO A 43 -6.07 11.81 -13.50
N PRO A 44 -4.75 11.65 -13.29
CA PRO A 44 -4.18 11.68 -11.95
C PRO A 44 -4.23 13.10 -11.35
N VAL A 45 -4.64 13.13 -10.07
CA VAL A 45 -4.61 14.33 -9.23
C VAL A 45 -3.91 14.00 -7.92
N THR A 46 -3.44 15.01 -7.20
CA THR A 46 -2.85 14.81 -5.87
C THR A 46 -3.91 14.37 -4.86
N PHE A 47 -3.50 13.64 -3.84
CA PHE A 47 -4.41 13.22 -2.78
C PHE A 47 -4.87 14.40 -1.91
N PHE A 48 -3.93 15.28 -1.54
CA PHE A 48 -4.20 16.55 -0.87
C PHE A 48 -3.75 17.72 -1.71
N ALA A 49 -4.48 18.84 -1.61
CA ALA A 49 -4.06 20.13 -2.14
C ALA A 49 -3.12 20.82 -1.14
N TYR A 50 -1.94 21.19 -1.60
CA TYR A 50 -0.98 21.96 -0.81
C TYR A 50 -0.74 23.32 -1.43
N PRO A 51 -0.47 24.37 -0.63
CA PRO A 51 -0.03 25.65 -1.17
C PRO A 51 1.19 25.47 -2.08
N ASP A 52 1.18 26.16 -3.20
CA ASP A 52 2.28 26.20 -4.17
C ASP A 52 2.74 24.83 -4.72
N LYS A 53 1.87 23.83 -4.69
CA LYS A 53 2.12 22.49 -5.25
C LYS A 53 1.12 22.17 -6.36
N PRO A 54 1.51 21.39 -7.37
CA PRO A 54 0.60 20.99 -8.42
C PRO A 54 -0.52 20.09 -7.86
N ASN A 55 -1.75 20.34 -8.25
CA ASN A 55 -2.90 19.48 -7.91
C ASN A 55 -3.26 18.55 -9.06
N TRP A 56 -3.05 19.00 -10.28
CA TRP A 56 -3.20 18.24 -11.51
C TRP A 56 -1.85 17.66 -11.89
N LEU A 57 -1.80 16.36 -12.14
CA LEU A 57 -0.53 15.63 -12.32
C LEU A 57 -0.28 15.24 -13.77
N THR A 58 -1.25 15.40 -14.67
CA THR A 58 -1.00 15.20 -16.09
C THR A 58 -0.09 16.34 -16.58
N PRO A 59 1.06 16.03 -17.22
CA PRO A 59 1.96 17.05 -17.75
C PRO A 59 1.27 17.98 -18.75
N ASP A 60 1.68 19.24 -18.77
CA ASP A 60 1.20 20.21 -19.74
C ASP A 60 1.51 19.72 -21.17
N GLY A 61 0.48 19.73 -22.02
CA GLY A 61 0.60 19.28 -23.40
C GLY A 61 0.49 17.77 -23.63
N ALA A 62 0.40 16.96 -22.58
CA ALA A 62 0.13 15.54 -22.73
C ALA A 62 -1.29 15.28 -23.25
N GLU A 63 -1.41 14.43 -24.25
CA GLU A 63 -2.69 13.99 -24.79
C GLU A 63 -3.27 12.86 -23.94
N ILE A 64 -4.55 12.98 -23.54
CA ILE A 64 -5.25 11.98 -22.74
C ILE A 64 -6.19 11.17 -23.63
N TYR A 65 -6.04 9.86 -23.61
CA TYR A 65 -6.90 8.92 -24.31
C TYR A 65 -7.65 8.07 -23.28
N GLU A 66 -8.93 8.31 -23.10
CA GLU A 66 -9.80 7.46 -22.31
C GLU A 66 -10.36 6.33 -23.20
N ILE A 67 -9.81 5.12 -23.03
CA ILE A 67 -10.21 3.95 -23.80
C ILE A 67 -11.45 3.29 -23.20
N CYS A 68 -11.54 3.29 -21.87
CA CYS A 68 -12.65 2.69 -21.14
C CYS A 68 -12.89 3.44 -19.84
N ASP A 69 -14.13 3.80 -19.54
CA ASP A 69 -14.54 4.39 -18.28
C ASP A 69 -14.72 3.28 -17.19
N LYS A 70 -15.07 3.72 -15.96
CA LYS A 70 -15.22 2.81 -14.80
C LYS A 70 -16.41 1.84 -14.92
N SER A 71 -17.36 2.11 -15.81
CA SER A 71 -18.55 1.28 -16.02
C SER A 71 -18.41 0.32 -17.18
N GLY A 72 -17.37 0.48 -17.98
CA GLY A 72 -17.09 -0.34 -19.14
C GLY A 72 -16.38 -1.66 -18.81
N ASP A 73 -16.19 -2.49 -19.83
CA ASP A 73 -15.44 -3.74 -19.74
C ASP A 73 -13.93 -3.46 -19.82
N ILE A 74 -13.31 -3.32 -18.63
CA ILE A 74 -11.89 -2.97 -18.50
C ILE A 74 -11.00 -4.09 -19.07
N ASP A 75 -11.38 -5.35 -18.86
CA ASP A 75 -10.60 -6.51 -19.31
C ASP A 75 -10.59 -6.56 -20.84
N ALA A 76 -11.77 -6.42 -21.48
CA ALA A 76 -11.87 -6.35 -22.94
C ALA A 76 -11.11 -5.15 -23.53
N ALA A 77 -11.11 -3.99 -22.85
CA ALA A 77 -10.35 -2.82 -23.28
C ALA A 77 -8.84 -3.05 -23.23
N LEU A 78 -8.36 -3.72 -22.19
CA LEU A 78 -6.95 -4.10 -22.05
C LEU A 78 -6.52 -5.12 -23.09
N GLU A 79 -7.35 -6.15 -23.35
CA GLU A 79 -7.11 -7.14 -24.39
C GLU A 79 -7.02 -6.47 -25.77
N ALA A 80 -7.98 -5.61 -26.12
CA ALA A 80 -7.98 -4.87 -27.38
C ALA A 80 -6.75 -3.97 -27.54
N LEU A 81 -6.29 -3.34 -26.45
CA LEU A 81 -5.08 -2.53 -26.47
C LEU A 81 -3.83 -3.39 -26.70
N CYS A 82 -3.75 -4.57 -26.06
CA CYS A 82 -2.65 -5.52 -26.26
C CYS A 82 -2.61 -6.00 -27.71
N ASP A 83 -3.77 -6.34 -28.32
CA ASP A 83 -3.88 -6.78 -29.70
C ASP A 83 -3.46 -5.67 -30.66
N ALA A 84 -3.97 -4.46 -30.47
CA ALA A 84 -3.63 -3.30 -31.30
C ALA A 84 -2.14 -2.93 -31.22
N GLY A 85 -1.54 -3.11 -30.05
CA GLY A 85 -0.11 -2.88 -29.81
C GLY A 85 0.80 -4.04 -30.23
N GLY A 86 0.24 -5.17 -30.72
CA GLY A 86 1.00 -6.38 -31.07
C GLY A 86 1.65 -7.03 -29.85
N ALA A 87 1.13 -6.78 -28.63
CA ALA A 87 1.67 -7.28 -27.39
C ALA A 87 1.15 -8.68 -27.02
N SER A 88 0.10 -9.15 -27.71
CA SER A 88 -0.46 -10.49 -27.51
C SER A 88 0.60 -11.57 -27.78
N GLY A 89 0.83 -12.42 -26.80
CA GLY A 89 1.85 -13.47 -26.86
C GLY A 89 3.26 -13.04 -26.43
N HIS A 90 3.46 -11.80 -25.99
CA HIS A 90 4.69 -11.39 -25.30
C HIS A 90 4.62 -11.74 -23.82
N GLU A 91 5.69 -12.36 -23.30
CA GLU A 91 5.83 -12.61 -21.87
C GLU A 91 6.11 -11.29 -21.15
N PRO A 92 5.28 -10.90 -20.18
CA PRO A 92 5.52 -9.68 -19.41
C PRO A 92 6.73 -9.85 -18.48
N ALA A 93 7.38 -8.75 -18.13
CA ALA A 93 8.38 -8.77 -17.07
C ALA A 93 7.72 -9.25 -15.75
N GLN A 94 8.38 -10.19 -15.05
CA GLN A 94 7.87 -10.79 -13.83
C GLN A 94 8.91 -10.69 -12.71
N TRP A 95 8.41 -10.68 -11.47
CA TRP A 95 9.30 -10.85 -10.32
C TRP A 95 9.81 -12.28 -10.25
N GLU A 96 11.10 -12.42 -9.95
CA GLU A 96 11.70 -13.73 -9.66
C GLU A 96 11.51 -14.09 -8.20
N LEU A 97 11.34 -15.38 -7.90
CA LEU A 97 11.38 -15.87 -6.53
C LEU A 97 12.84 -15.82 -6.04
N ALA A 98 13.08 -14.98 -5.07
CA ALA A 98 14.41 -14.84 -4.45
C ALA A 98 14.22 -14.59 -2.95
N ARG A 99 13.78 -15.62 -2.21
CA ARG A 99 13.58 -15.50 -0.76
C ARG A 99 14.85 -14.96 -0.11
N PRO A 100 14.82 -13.76 0.49
CA PRO A 100 16.01 -13.21 1.14
C PRO A 100 16.38 -14.09 2.35
N GLY A 101 17.64 -14.03 2.76
CA GLY A 101 18.04 -14.61 4.04
C GLY A 101 17.32 -13.91 5.20
N LEU A 102 17.14 -14.63 6.32
CA LEU A 102 16.61 -13.99 7.54
C LEU A 102 17.57 -12.88 7.98
N PRO A 103 17.07 -11.67 8.16
CA PRO A 103 17.89 -10.54 8.60
C PRO A 103 18.35 -10.72 10.06
N SER A 104 19.43 -10.06 10.42
CA SER A 104 19.92 -9.96 11.79
C SER A 104 20.17 -8.50 12.16
N GLY A 105 20.19 -8.18 13.44
CA GLY A 105 20.37 -6.83 13.94
C GLY A 105 19.07 -6.11 14.23
N ASP A 106 19.02 -4.79 14.03
CA ASP A 106 17.88 -3.95 14.40
C ASP A 106 16.62 -4.23 13.57
N LEU A 107 15.45 -4.13 14.20
CA LEU A 107 14.15 -4.23 13.54
C LEU A 107 13.86 -2.96 12.75
N THR A 108 14.33 -2.92 11.50
CA THR A 108 13.95 -1.87 10.55
C THR A 108 12.77 -2.33 9.68
N PRO A 109 11.99 -1.41 9.08
CA PRO A 109 10.94 -1.82 8.16
C PRO A 109 11.45 -2.71 7.00
N LEU A 110 12.66 -2.45 6.49
CA LEU A 110 13.31 -3.29 5.49
C LEU A 110 13.57 -4.71 5.99
N ALA A 111 14.15 -4.84 7.19
CA ALA A 111 14.43 -6.13 7.81
C ALA A 111 13.13 -6.92 8.07
N ILE A 112 12.08 -6.26 8.55
CA ILE A 112 10.75 -6.87 8.72
C ILE A 112 10.23 -7.40 7.38
N GLY A 113 10.33 -6.62 6.31
CA GLY A 113 9.93 -7.05 4.96
C GLY A 113 10.71 -8.28 4.48
N GLN A 114 12.03 -8.31 4.69
CA GLN A 114 12.86 -9.47 4.35
C GLN A 114 12.49 -10.73 5.16
N ALA A 115 12.23 -10.58 6.45
CA ALA A 115 11.77 -11.69 7.29
C ALA A 115 10.43 -12.24 6.81
N VAL A 116 9.48 -11.35 6.50
CA VAL A 116 8.17 -11.74 5.98
C VAL A 116 8.31 -12.43 4.62
N ALA A 117 9.10 -11.88 3.69
CA ALA A 117 9.33 -12.49 2.37
C ALA A 117 9.99 -13.88 2.47
N ASN A 118 10.85 -14.09 3.47
CA ASN A 118 11.47 -15.39 3.72
C ASN A 118 10.46 -16.41 4.24
N LEU A 119 9.63 -16.02 5.22
CA LEU A 119 8.81 -16.93 6.03
C LEU A 119 7.40 -17.15 5.48
N MET A 120 6.87 -16.21 4.66
CA MET A 120 5.49 -16.31 4.20
C MET A 120 5.28 -17.51 3.29
N PRO A 121 4.16 -18.25 3.43
CA PRO A 121 3.75 -19.26 2.47
C PRO A 121 3.43 -18.67 1.11
N GLU A 122 3.51 -19.49 0.07
CA GLU A 122 2.93 -19.16 -1.23
C GLU A 122 1.41 -18.98 -1.11
N ASP A 123 0.85 -18.20 -2.01
CA ASP A 123 -0.58 -17.92 -2.07
C ASP A 123 -1.16 -17.26 -0.80
N SER A 124 -0.32 -16.64 0.04
CA SER A 124 -0.77 -15.86 1.19
C SER A 124 -1.61 -14.66 0.75
N ILE A 125 -2.41 -14.12 1.66
CA ILE A 125 -3.08 -12.83 1.48
C ILE A 125 -2.42 -11.83 2.41
N MET A 126 -1.85 -10.78 1.86
CA MET A 126 -1.29 -9.67 2.63
C MET A 126 -2.25 -8.50 2.65
N VAL A 127 -2.62 -8.07 3.86
CA VAL A 127 -3.45 -6.88 4.06
C VAL A 127 -2.54 -5.76 4.59
N ASN A 128 -2.41 -4.68 3.85
CA ASN A 128 -1.45 -3.63 4.13
C ASN A 128 -2.08 -2.33 4.60
N GLU A 129 -1.76 -1.95 5.82
CA GLU A 129 -2.01 -0.65 6.42
C GLU A 129 -0.81 -0.19 7.27
N SER A 130 0.39 -0.43 6.80
CA SER A 130 1.64 -0.20 7.53
C SER A 130 2.05 1.28 7.66
N GLY A 131 1.27 2.21 7.11
CA GLY A 131 1.52 3.64 7.20
C GLY A 131 2.90 4.04 6.68
N THR A 132 3.63 4.85 7.45
CA THR A 132 4.96 5.35 7.06
C THR A 132 6.04 4.28 6.97
N ALA A 133 5.85 3.10 7.57
CA ALA A 133 6.76 1.96 7.41
C ALA A 133 6.62 1.26 6.04
N GLY A 134 5.53 1.56 5.31
CA GLY A 134 5.12 0.83 4.11
C GLY A 134 6.18 0.72 3.03
N ALA A 135 6.83 1.83 2.66
CA ALA A 135 7.85 1.81 1.61
C ALA A 135 9.05 0.93 1.98
N GLY A 136 9.52 1.03 3.23
CA GLY A 136 10.67 0.27 3.71
C GLY A 136 10.40 -1.22 3.74
N TYR A 137 9.27 -1.67 4.29
CA TYR A 137 8.99 -3.10 4.34
C TYR A 137 8.69 -3.68 2.94
N GLN A 138 8.00 -2.95 2.06
CA GLN A 138 7.72 -3.39 0.69
C GLN A 138 9.02 -3.57 -0.13
N MET A 139 10.04 -2.76 0.12
CA MET A 139 11.37 -2.97 -0.48
C MET A 139 11.97 -4.31 -0.03
N GLY A 140 11.81 -4.68 1.24
CA GLY A 140 12.24 -5.97 1.79
C GLY A 140 11.48 -7.17 1.22
N MET A 141 10.27 -6.95 0.72
CA MET A 141 9.42 -7.98 0.12
C MET A 141 9.80 -8.36 -1.33
N ARG A 142 10.80 -7.74 -1.91
CA ARG A 142 11.27 -8.12 -3.26
C ARG A 142 11.74 -9.57 -3.27
N GLY A 143 11.23 -10.34 -4.22
CA GLY A 143 11.49 -11.77 -4.31
C GLY A 143 10.63 -12.65 -3.41
N ALA A 144 9.61 -12.09 -2.75
CA ALA A 144 8.60 -12.86 -2.01
C ALA A 144 7.84 -13.83 -2.92
N PRO A 145 7.26 -14.92 -2.36
CA PRO A 145 6.35 -15.79 -3.10
C PRO A 145 5.14 -15.04 -3.66
N ALA A 146 4.47 -15.63 -4.65
CA ALA A 146 3.21 -15.11 -5.16
C ALA A 146 2.17 -14.96 -4.06
N HIS A 147 1.50 -13.81 -4.00
CA HIS A 147 0.50 -13.51 -2.97
C HIS A 147 -0.48 -12.43 -3.45
N SER A 148 -1.70 -12.46 -2.89
CA SER A 148 -2.64 -11.35 -3.04
C SER A 148 -2.28 -10.23 -2.08
N PHE A 149 -2.32 -9.00 -2.55
CA PHE A 149 -2.01 -7.81 -1.77
C PHE A 149 -3.23 -6.89 -1.74
N LEU A 150 -3.81 -6.71 -0.56
CA LEU A 150 -4.91 -5.82 -0.30
C LEU A 150 -4.37 -4.52 0.31
N ALA A 151 -4.67 -3.40 -0.30
CA ALA A 151 -4.18 -2.10 0.14
C ALA A 151 -5.30 -1.20 0.64
N LEU A 152 -4.96 -0.36 1.60
CA LEU A 152 -5.81 0.72 2.07
C LEU A 152 -6.29 1.56 0.88
N THR A 153 -7.59 1.79 0.79
CA THR A 153 -8.22 2.63 -0.23
C THR A 153 -8.56 4.00 0.31
N GLY A 154 -8.22 5.05 -0.46
CA GLY A 154 -8.61 6.43 -0.14
C GLY A 154 -8.07 6.99 1.18
N GLY A 155 -7.03 6.40 1.76
CA GLY A 155 -6.44 6.88 3.00
C GLY A 155 -7.31 6.71 4.26
N SER A 156 -8.37 5.90 4.20
CA SER A 156 -9.26 5.63 5.34
C SER A 156 -8.64 4.62 6.29
N ILE A 157 -7.91 5.10 7.31
CA ILE A 157 -7.26 4.24 8.30
C ILE A 157 -8.26 3.50 9.20
N GLY A 158 -7.82 2.33 9.71
CA GLY A 158 -8.69 1.38 10.41
C GLY A 158 -9.21 0.26 9.50
N TYR A 159 -8.73 0.19 8.27
CA TYR A 159 -9.09 -0.81 7.28
C TYR A 159 -8.43 -2.18 7.55
N GLY A 160 -7.16 -2.21 7.93
CA GLY A 160 -6.31 -3.40 7.84
C GLY A 160 -6.77 -4.56 8.71
N ILE A 161 -7.08 -4.33 9.99
CA ILE A 161 -7.51 -5.39 10.91
C ILE A 161 -8.83 -6.02 10.46
N PRO A 162 -9.93 -5.28 10.21
CA PRO A 162 -11.19 -5.89 9.76
C PRO A 162 -11.09 -6.50 8.35
N ALA A 163 -10.30 -5.93 7.45
CA ALA A 163 -10.08 -6.51 6.13
C ALA A 163 -9.34 -7.86 6.22
N SER A 164 -8.40 -8.01 7.15
CA SER A 164 -7.73 -9.29 7.38
C SER A 164 -8.68 -10.36 7.94
N VAL A 165 -9.62 -9.97 8.81
CA VAL A 165 -10.71 -10.87 9.25
C VAL A 165 -11.55 -11.32 8.05
N GLY A 166 -12.00 -10.37 7.22
CA GLY A 166 -12.78 -10.68 6.02
C GLY A 166 -12.04 -11.60 5.04
N ALA A 167 -10.74 -11.34 4.84
CA ALA A 167 -9.90 -12.17 3.97
C ALA A 167 -9.76 -13.62 4.49
N ALA A 168 -9.54 -13.80 5.79
CA ALA A 168 -9.41 -15.12 6.40
C ALA A 168 -10.74 -15.91 6.40
N VAL A 169 -11.86 -15.23 6.61
CA VAL A 169 -13.19 -15.85 6.51
C VAL A 169 -13.53 -16.26 5.07
N ALA A 170 -13.17 -15.41 4.09
CA ALA A 170 -13.45 -15.69 2.68
C ALA A 170 -12.51 -16.75 2.08
N CYS A 171 -11.30 -16.88 2.60
CA CYS A 171 -10.27 -17.80 2.11
C CYS A 171 -9.62 -18.56 3.28
N PRO A 172 -10.34 -19.50 3.91
CA PRO A 172 -9.88 -20.18 5.13
C PRO A 172 -8.62 -21.04 4.93
N ASP A 173 -8.34 -21.45 3.70
CA ASP A 173 -7.18 -22.29 3.35
C ASP A 173 -5.92 -21.47 3.04
N ARG A 174 -6.00 -20.13 3.12
CA ARG A 174 -4.89 -19.22 2.80
C ARG A 174 -4.42 -18.49 4.06
N LYS A 175 -3.11 -18.45 4.27
CA LYS A 175 -2.50 -17.64 5.33
C LYS A 175 -2.75 -16.16 5.11
N VAL A 176 -3.23 -15.46 6.14
CA VAL A 176 -3.38 -14.00 6.10
C VAL A 176 -2.28 -13.32 6.92
N LEU A 177 -1.64 -12.31 6.32
CA LEU A 177 -0.64 -11.46 6.96
C LEU A 177 -1.20 -10.03 7.03
N SER A 178 -1.43 -9.53 8.23
CA SER A 178 -1.92 -8.17 8.48
C SER A 178 -0.74 -7.26 8.86
N MET A 179 -0.36 -6.36 7.96
CA MET A 179 0.75 -5.42 8.14
C MET A 179 0.18 -4.07 8.58
N GLN A 180 0.28 -3.76 9.87
CA GLN A 180 -0.53 -2.74 10.52
C GLN A 180 0.33 -1.66 11.18
N ALA A 181 0.04 -0.38 10.95
CA ALA A 181 0.57 0.72 11.76
C ALA A 181 -0.18 0.81 13.10
N ASP A 182 0.52 1.18 14.17
CA ASP A 182 -0.06 1.31 15.51
C ASP A 182 -1.23 2.31 15.56
N GLY A 183 -1.05 3.50 15.01
CA GLY A 183 -2.10 4.51 14.97
C GLY A 183 -3.33 4.09 14.17
N ALA A 184 -3.16 3.38 13.07
CA ALA A 184 -4.26 2.87 12.27
C ALA A 184 -4.97 1.70 12.98
N GLY A 185 -4.21 0.82 13.64
CA GLY A 185 -4.75 -0.31 14.40
C GLY A 185 -5.67 0.09 15.54
N MET A 186 -5.43 1.25 16.15
CA MET A 186 -6.28 1.78 17.23
C MET A 186 -7.71 2.12 16.79
N TYR A 187 -7.95 2.35 15.52
CA TYR A 187 -9.31 2.64 15.02
C TYR A 187 -10.22 1.41 15.05
N THR A 188 -9.67 0.22 14.93
CA THR A 188 -10.43 -1.04 14.78
C THR A 188 -9.83 -2.19 15.59
N LEU A 189 -9.23 -1.85 16.73
CA LEU A 189 -8.59 -2.77 17.67
C LEU A 189 -9.46 -3.99 18.00
N GLN A 190 -10.78 -3.81 18.13
CA GLN A 190 -11.72 -4.88 18.39
C GLN A 190 -11.73 -5.99 17.32
N GLY A 191 -11.18 -5.75 16.14
CA GLY A 191 -11.03 -6.78 15.12
C GLY A 191 -10.02 -7.86 15.54
N LEU A 192 -9.03 -7.56 16.40
CA LEU A 192 -8.12 -8.57 16.97
C LEU A 192 -8.89 -9.57 17.84
N TRP A 193 -9.87 -9.08 18.62
CA TRP A 193 -10.76 -9.97 19.37
C TRP A 193 -11.51 -10.94 18.46
N THR A 194 -11.99 -10.45 17.29
CA THR A 194 -12.66 -11.31 16.31
C THR A 194 -11.70 -12.35 15.72
N GLN A 195 -10.45 -11.97 15.41
CA GLN A 195 -9.43 -12.92 14.93
C GLN A 195 -9.24 -14.08 15.90
N VAL A 196 -9.13 -13.79 17.18
CA VAL A 196 -8.96 -14.82 18.23
C VAL A 196 -10.23 -15.64 18.43
N ARG A 197 -11.38 -14.98 18.55
CA ARG A 197 -12.67 -15.65 18.76
C ARG A 197 -12.99 -16.68 17.66
N GLU A 198 -12.74 -16.33 16.42
CA GLU A 198 -13.05 -17.18 15.27
C GLU A 198 -11.88 -18.11 14.90
N ALA A 199 -10.80 -18.10 15.71
CA ALA A 199 -9.58 -18.89 15.48
C ALA A 199 -9.01 -18.75 14.05
N LEU A 200 -9.00 -17.52 13.51
CA LEU A 200 -8.56 -17.24 12.15
C LEU A 200 -7.04 -17.34 12.00
N ASP A 201 -6.58 -17.94 10.91
CA ASP A 201 -5.15 -18.06 10.62
C ASP A 201 -4.57 -16.73 10.10
N ILE A 202 -4.47 -15.76 11.00
CA ILE A 202 -3.93 -14.42 10.73
C ILE A 202 -2.68 -14.17 11.56
N THR A 203 -1.62 -13.69 10.93
CA THR A 203 -0.48 -13.12 11.63
C THR A 203 -0.51 -11.62 11.48
N THR A 204 -0.68 -10.90 12.59
CA THR A 204 -0.69 -9.44 12.62
C THR A 204 0.68 -8.91 13.06
N VAL A 205 1.30 -8.09 12.20
CA VAL A 205 2.57 -7.40 12.47
C VAL A 205 2.28 -5.92 12.69
N ILE A 206 2.54 -5.42 13.89
CA ILE A 206 2.33 -4.02 14.25
C ILE A 206 3.64 -3.23 14.13
N PHE A 207 3.65 -2.21 13.28
CA PHE A 207 4.74 -1.24 13.18
C PHE A 207 4.51 -0.12 14.22
N ALA A 208 4.96 -0.35 15.45
CA ALA A 208 4.74 0.52 16.58
C ALA A 208 5.84 1.61 16.66
N ASN A 209 5.64 2.71 15.96
CA ASN A 209 6.50 3.90 16.08
C ASN A 209 6.03 4.89 17.16
N ARG A 210 4.91 4.60 17.83
CA ARG A 210 4.27 5.34 18.92
C ARG A 210 3.86 6.76 18.56
N LYS A 211 3.55 7.00 17.29
CA LYS A 211 3.12 8.33 16.83
C LYS A 211 2.39 8.27 15.48
N TYR A 212 1.58 9.28 15.23
CA TYR A 212 1.04 9.56 13.90
C TYR A 212 2.10 10.29 13.04
N ALA A 213 3.16 9.57 12.63
CA ALA A 213 4.30 10.16 11.93
C ALA A 213 3.91 10.86 10.62
N ILE A 214 2.94 10.34 9.87
CA ILE A 214 2.46 10.98 8.64
C ILE A 214 1.92 12.39 8.91
N LEU A 215 1.22 12.61 10.03
CA LEU A 215 0.68 13.92 10.37
C LEU A 215 1.78 14.91 10.78
N GLN A 216 2.91 14.43 11.29
CA GLN A 216 4.08 15.29 11.53
C GLN A 216 4.68 15.78 10.21
N TYR A 217 4.79 14.91 9.19
CA TYR A 217 5.19 15.33 7.84
C TYR A 217 4.19 16.32 7.23
N GLU A 218 2.90 16.13 7.46
CA GLU A 218 1.86 17.03 6.94
C GLU A 218 1.91 18.43 7.58
N PHE A 219 2.30 18.55 8.84
CA PHE A 219 2.50 19.88 9.47
C PHE A 219 3.50 20.73 8.69
N ASP A 220 4.64 20.18 8.35
CA ASP A 220 5.65 20.89 7.56
C ASP A 220 5.13 21.28 6.18
N ARG A 221 4.36 20.38 5.56
CA ARG A 221 3.84 20.58 4.20
C ARG A 221 2.77 21.67 4.11
N VAL A 222 1.98 21.87 5.17
CA VAL A 222 0.97 22.93 5.24
C VAL A 222 1.51 24.23 5.86
N GLY A 223 2.83 24.32 6.09
CA GLY A 223 3.46 25.51 6.64
C GLY A 223 3.41 25.64 8.16
N ALA A 224 2.97 24.62 8.88
CA ALA A 224 2.97 24.58 10.35
C ALA A 224 4.32 24.09 10.89
N HIS A 225 5.41 24.81 10.58
CA HIS A 225 6.78 24.39 10.89
C HIS A 225 7.14 24.38 12.39
N ASN A 226 6.35 25.07 13.23
CA ASN A 226 6.61 25.16 14.68
C ASN A 226 5.36 24.78 15.47
N PRO A 227 4.88 23.53 15.40
CA PRO A 227 3.73 23.10 16.18
C PRO A 227 4.07 23.16 17.69
N GLY A 228 3.16 23.73 18.47
CA GLY A 228 3.35 23.81 19.93
C GLY A 228 3.26 22.44 20.61
N PRO A 229 3.71 22.31 21.88
CA PRO A 229 3.72 21.04 22.60
C PRO A 229 2.35 20.33 22.65
N LYS A 230 1.27 21.10 22.74
CA LYS A 230 -0.09 20.54 22.76
C LYS A 230 -0.47 19.89 21.40
N ALA A 231 -0.09 20.50 20.29
CA ALA A 231 -0.31 19.92 18.97
C ALA A 231 0.49 18.64 18.79
N MET A 232 1.76 18.64 19.22
CA MET A 232 2.63 17.46 19.17
C MET A 232 2.14 16.33 20.07
N SER A 233 1.61 16.63 21.26
CA SER A 233 1.05 15.60 22.15
C SER A 233 -0.17 14.90 21.59
N MET A 234 -0.91 15.50 20.67
CA MET A 234 -2.03 14.87 19.97
C MET A 234 -1.59 13.83 18.94
N LEU A 235 -0.33 13.88 18.55
CA LEU A 235 0.28 12.93 17.58
C LEU A 235 1.11 11.85 18.27
N ASP A 236 1.22 11.92 19.59
CA ASP A 236 1.96 10.98 20.42
C ASP A 236 1.05 9.79 20.84
N LEU A 237 1.49 8.58 20.58
CA LEU A 237 0.86 7.34 21.00
C LEU A 237 1.68 6.59 22.05
N GLY A 238 2.66 7.27 22.67
CA GLY A 238 3.54 6.70 23.70
C GLY A 238 3.10 7.00 25.14
N ASN A 239 1.97 7.70 25.36
CA ASN A 239 1.49 8.04 26.70
C ASN A 239 -0.04 7.83 26.87
N PRO A 240 -0.50 6.69 27.46
CA PRO A 240 0.31 5.53 27.85
C PRO A 240 0.83 4.76 26.65
N ASP A 241 1.91 3.99 26.86
CA ASP A 241 2.43 3.09 25.82
C ASP A 241 1.44 1.96 25.55
N LEU A 242 1.32 1.57 24.28
CA LEU A 242 0.40 0.53 23.85
C LEU A 242 1.14 -0.81 23.83
N ASP A 243 0.79 -1.71 24.72
CA ASP A 243 1.32 -3.07 24.73
C ASP A 243 0.52 -3.97 23.76
N TRP A 244 0.87 -3.87 22.50
CA TRP A 244 0.22 -4.62 21.41
C TRP A 244 0.34 -6.14 21.55
N VAL A 245 1.31 -6.63 22.30
CA VAL A 245 1.52 -8.07 22.51
C VAL A 245 0.57 -8.62 23.56
N SER A 246 0.21 -7.80 24.54
CA SER A 246 -0.69 -8.16 25.63
C SER A 246 -2.18 -7.91 25.32
N LEU A 247 -2.46 -7.22 24.24
CA LEU A 247 -3.82 -6.97 23.75
C LEU A 247 -4.37 -8.17 22.99
#